data_f819afafa9121787281f7ffaaf41c8c8
#
_entry.id   f819afafa9121787281f7ffaaf41c8c8
#
_cell.length_a   1.000
_cell.length_b   1.000
_cell.length_c   1.000
_cell.angle_alpha   90.00
_cell.angle_beta   90.00
_cell.angle_gamma   90.00
#
_symmetry.space_group_name_H-M   'P 1'
#
loop_
_entity.id
_entity.type
_entity.pdbx_description
1 polymer ?
#
loop_
_entity_poly.entity_id
_entity_poly.type
_entity_poly.pdbx_seq_one_letter_code
_entity_poly.pdbx_strand_id
1 'polypeptide(L)'
;MDAVAKPAGGALVVAKRGENKAADGSALPVFEVNRAQMASCDWQINGRGKYGCVIVEWTDLGSAQVRTCKAGDKDPKLKLRHRYPNEAEAQRAADAALSRASRASGSVDVQLGGFWGDLMAEAKVNLTGIKPELEGEWLITSVTHRLGATLTTSFKAERDNEKAKT
;
A
#
# COMPACT_ATOMS: atom_id res chain seq x y z
N MET A 1 -10.39 1.82 9.48
CA MET A 1 -10.27 0.66 8.58
C MET A 1 -9.71 1.16 7.26
N ASP A 2 -8.63 0.56 6.76
CA ASP A 2 -8.01 0.94 5.49
C ASP A 2 -8.56 -0.01 4.40
N ALA A 3 -9.74 0.32 3.89
CA ALA A 3 -10.46 -0.47 2.91
C ALA A 3 -10.67 0.33 1.62
N VAL A 4 -10.69 -0.38 0.51
CA VAL A 4 -10.99 0.14 -0.83
C VAL A 4 -12.27 -0.51 -1.32
N ALA A 5 -13.18 0.31 -1.83
CA ALA A 5 -14.37 -0.15 -2.53
C ALA A 5 -14.22 0.12 -4.02
N LYS A 6 -14.32 -0.90 -4.85
CA LYS A 6 -14.16 -0.80 -6.31
C LYS A 6 -15.26 -1.57 -7.03
N PRO A 7 -15.82 -1.03 -8.11
CA PRO A 7 -16.61 -1.84 -9.03
C PRO A 7 -15.66 -2.75 -9.83
N ALA A 8 -15.90 -4.05 -9.79
CA ALA A 8 -15.16 -5.03 -10.57
C ALA A 8 -16.09 -6.21 -10.94
N GLY A 9 -16.07 -6.61 -12.22
CA GLY A 9 -16.86 -7.76 -12.69
C GLY A 9 -18.38 -7.67 -12.48
N GLY A 10 -18.93 -6.43 -12.48
CA GLY A 10 -20.37 -6.22 -12.21
C GLY A 10 -20.78 -6.24 -10.73
N ALA A 11 -19.83 -6.35 -9.82
CA ALA A 11 -20.03 -6.33 -8.37
C ALA A 11 -19.25 -5.19 -7.69
N LEU A 12 -19.68 -4.76 -6.51
CA LEU A 12 -18.91 -3.86 -5.65
C LEU A 12 -18.04 -4.70 -4.72
N VAL A 13 -16.73 -4.66 -4.95
CA VAL A 13 -15.75 -5.35 -4.13
C VAL A 13 -15.24 -4.41 -3.05
N VAL A 14 -15.37 -4.83 -1.80
CA VAL A 14 -14.79 -4.14 -0.64
C VAL A 14 -13.69 -5.02 -0.06
N ALA A 15 -12.45 -4.58 -0.18
CA ALA A 15 -11.29 -5.32 0.32
C ALA A 15 -10.40 -4.39 1.15
N LYS A 16 -9.65 -4.97 2.07
CA LYS A 16 -8.59 -4.25 2.76
C LYS A 16 -7.44 -4.01 1.77
N ARG A 17 -6.95 -2.78 1.72
CA ARG A 17 -5.88 -2.39 0.80
C ARG A 17 -4.61 -3.20 1.06
N GLY A 18 -4.02 -3.77 0.01
CA GLY A 18 -2.78 -4.55 0.07
C GLY A 18 -2.97 -6.03 0.42
N GLU A 19 -4.19 -6.53 0.60
CA GLU A 19 -4.42 -7.98 0.83
C GLU A 19 -4.13 -8.86 -0.40
N ASN A 20 -3.91 -8.26 -1.57
CA ASN A 20 -3.65 -8.97 -2.83
C ASN A 20 -4.70 -10.05 -3.12
N LYS A 21 -5.99 -9.72 -2.91
CA LYS A 21 -7.12 -10.65 -3.11
C LYS A 21 -8.10 -10.14 -4.15
N ALA A 22 -8.59 -11.05 -4.97
CA ALA A 22 -9.68 -10.83 -5.91
C ALA A 22 -11.03 -10.81 -5.19
N ALA A 23 -12.10 -10.50 -5.93
CA ALA A 23 -13.47 -10.43 -5.41
C ALA A 23 -13.98 -11.76 -4.82
N ASP A 24 -13.52 -12.87 -5.34
CA ASP A 24 -13.83 -14.23 -4.91
C ASP A 24 -12.97 -14.72 -3.74
N GLY A 25 -12.05 -13.87 -3.25
CA GLY A 25 -11.12 -14.19 -2.17
C GLY A 25 -9.84 -14.91 -2.62
N SER A 26 -9.69 -15.21 -3.92
CA SER A 26 -8.45 -15.78 -4.46
C SER A 26 -7.30 -14.79 -4.43
N ALA A 27 -6.07 -15.28 -4.33
CA ALA A 27 -4.89 -14.42 -4.40
C ALA A 27 -4.73 -13.84 -5.81
N LEU A 28 -4.48 -12.53 -5.89
CA LEU A 28 -4.11 -11.89 -7.15
C LEU A 28 -2.67 -12.28 -7.54
N PRO A 29 -2.36 -12.34 -8.84
CA PRO A 29 -1.02 -12.64 -9.29
C PRO A 29 -0.02 -11.56 -8.88
N VAL A 30 1.24 -11.96 -8.71
CA VAL A 30 2.37 -11.04 -8.59
C VAL A 30 3.01 -10.91 -9.97
N PHE A 31 3.07 -9.70 -10.48
CA PHE A 31 3.66 -9.43 -11.80
C PHE A 31 5.16 -9.15 -11.66
N GLU A 32 5.95 -9.70 -12.56
CA GLU A 32 7.38 -9.42 -12.67
C GLU A 32 7.60 -8.39 -13.78
N VAL A 33 8.20 -7.25 -13.44
CA VAL A 33 8.49 -6.19 -14.43
C VAL A 33 9.96 -5.79 -14.32
N ASN A 34 10.71 -6.08 -15.38
CA ASN A 34 12.11 -5.72 -15.51
C ASN A 34 12.28 -4.35 -16.20
N ARG A 35 13.38 -3.66 -15.92
CA ARG A 35 13.70 -2.36 -16.53
C ARG A 35 13.64 -2.39 -18.07
N ALA A 36 13.99 -3.48 -18.71
CA ALA A 36 13.95 -3.61 -20.18
C ALA A 36 12.52 -3.55 -20.76
N GLN A 37 11.49 -3.83 -19.95
CA GLN A 37 10.09 -3.80 -20.34
C GLN A 37 9.44 -2.42 -20.11
N MET A 38 10.16 -1.51 -19.45
CA MET A 38 9.69 -0.18 -19.11
C MET A 38 10.14 0.82 -20.18
N ALA A 39 9.19 1.57 -20.74
CA ALA A 39 9.46 2.73 -21.59
C ALA A 39 9.92 3.90 -20.74
N SER A 40 9.25 4.15 -19.61
CA SER A 40 9.67 5.11 -18.59
C SER A 40 9.35 4.61 -17.18
N CYS A 41 10.09 5.13 -16.20
CA CYS A 41 9.84 4.87 -14.79
C CYS A 41 10.18 6.14 -14.00
N ASP A 42 9.15 6.80 -13.53
CA ASP A 42 9.25 7.96 -12.65
C ASP A 42 8.98 7.52 -11.22
N TRP A 43 9.75 8.02 -10.27
CA TRP A 43 9.59 7.61 -8.87
C TRP A 43 9.72 8.80 -7.93
N GLN A 44 9.05 8.67 -6.81
CA GLN A 44 9.16 9.61 -5.70
C GLN A 44 9.35 8.81 -4.41
N ILE A 45 10.49 9.00 -3.77
CA ILE A 45 10.77 8.45 -2.44
C ILE A 45 10.66 9.59 -1.44
N ASN A 46 9.67 9.52 -0.57
CA ASN A 46 9.43 10.50 0.46
C ASN A 46 10.19 10.10 1.74
N GLY A 47 11.18 10.89 2.12
CA GLY A 47 11.86 10.71 3.41
C GLY A 47 10.97 11.10 4.61
N ARG A 48 9.93 11.92 4.37
CA ARG A 48 8.93 12.29 5.38
C ARG A 48 7.84 11.22 5.41
N GLY A 49 7.64 10.59 6.56
CA GLY A 49 6.61 9.56 6.74
C GLY A 49 7.13 8.15 6.99
N LYS A 50 8.42 7.96 7.03
CA LYS A 50 9.03 6.68 7.44
C LYS A 50 8.90 6.50 8.95
N TYR A 51 7.66 6.40 9.44
CA TYR A 51 7.43 6.06 10.83
C TYR A 51 7.53 4.56 11.01
N GLY A 52 8.37 4.13 11.95
CA GLY A 52 8.52 2.73 12.33
C GLY A 52 7.65 2.33 13.51
N CYS A 53 6.99 3.31 14.15
CA CYS A 53 6.07 3.08 15.26
C CYS A 53 4.99 4.15 15.27
N VAL A 54 3.75 3.74 15.54
CA VAL A 54 2.62 4.63 15.77
C VAL A 54 2.10 4.40 17.19
N ILE A 55 1.96 5.47 17.95
CA ILE A 55 1.45 5.47 19.34
C ILE A 55 0.07 6.13 19.35
N VAL A 56 -0.88 5.47 19.98
CA VAL A 56 -2.27 5.92 20.10
C VAL A 56 -2.72 5.86 21.55
N GLU A 57 -3.44 6.89 22.00
CA GLU A 57 -4.04 6.94 23.33
C GLU A 57 -5.50 6.50 23.27
N TRP A 58 -5.94 5.81 24.31
CA TRP A 58 -7.33 5.44 24.52
C TRP A 58 -7.72 5.62 25.99
N THR A 59 -9.01 5.78 26.25
CA THR A 59 -9.53 5.95 27.59
C THR A 59 -10.12 4.64 28.08
N ASP A 60 -9.57 4.11 29.16
CA ASP A 60 -10.15 2.98 29.87
C ASP A 60 -11.29 3.49 30.76
N LEU A 61 -12.52 3.27 30.33
CA LEU A 61 -13.71 3.73 31.03
C LEU A 61 -13.90 3.03 32.38
N GLY A 62 -13.37 1.82 32.55
CA GLY A 62 -13.47 1.07 33.80
C GLY A 62 -12.57 1.61 34.90
N SER A 63 -11.36 2.10 34.55
CA SER A 63 -10.39 2.65 35.48
C SER A 63 -10.28 4.19 35.42
N ALA A 64 -11.01 4.86 34.51
CA ALA A 64 -10.91 6.28 34.21
C ALA A 64 -9.47 6.74 33.87
N GLN A 65 -8.63 5.84 33.36
CA GLN A 65 -7.24 6.11 33.03
C GLN A 65 -7.01 6.20 31.52
N VAL A 66 -6.05 7.03 31.14
CA VAL A 66 -5.57 7.08 29.76
C VAL A 66 -4.45 6.06 29.61
N ARG A 67 -4.65 5.13 28.67
CA ARG A 67 -3.67 4.12 28.32
C ARG A 67 -3.18 4.34 26.88
N THR A 68 -2.06 3.72 26.55
CA THR A 68 -1.47 3.80 25.21
C THR A 68 -1.35 2.41 24.60
N CYS A 69 -1.63 2.31 23.30
CA CYS A 69 -1.23 1.17 22.49
C CYS A 69 -0.28 1.65 21.37
N LYS A 70 0.43 0.72 20.77
CA LYS A 70 1.40 1.02 19.72
C LYS A 70 1.39 -0.05 18.63
N ALA A 71 1.66 0.38 17.40
CA ALA A 71 1.95 -0.47 16.27
C ALA A 71 3.38 -0.22 15.81
N GLY A 72 4.17 -1.28 15.63
CA GLY A 72 5.60 -1.19 15.33
C GLY A 72 6.45 -0.82 16.54
N ASP A 73 7.76 -0.86 16.35
CA ASP A 73 8.76 -0.67 17.42
C ASP A 73 9.97 0.18 17.01
N LYS A 74 10.08 0.53 15.72
CA LYS A 74 11.22 1.27 15.15
C LYS A 74 11.00 2.78 15.18
N ASP A 75 12.07 3.53 15.28
CA ASP A 75 12.04 5.00 15.12
C ASP A 75 12.00 5.38 13.61
N PRO A 76 11.45 6.56 13.28
CA PRO A 76 10.80 7.54 14.16
C PRO A 76 9.37 7.13 14.57
N LYS A 77 8.93 7.66 15.71
CA LYS A 77 7.60 7.39 16.27
C LYS A 77 6.61 8.49 15.89
N LEU A 78 5.39 8.10 15.50
CA LEU A 78 4.26 9.00 15.27
C LEU A 78 3.24 8.83 16.38
N LYS A 79 2.92 9.91 17.12
CA LYS A 79 1.82 9.91 18.06
C LYS A 79 0.58 10.51 17.40
N LEU A 80 -0.52 9.73 17.33
CA LEU A 80 -1.80 10.24 16.86
C LEU A 80 -2.41 11.17 17.90
N ARG A 81 -3.00 12.28 17.45
CA ARG A 81 -3.61 13.29 18.32
C ARG A 81 -4.98 12.88 18.84
N HIS A 82 -5.68 12.01 18.10
CA HIS A 82 -7.00 11.54 18.46
C HIS A 82 -6.92 10.47 19.53
N ARG A 83 -7.81 10.56 20.55
CA ARG A 83 -7.95 9.57 21.60
C ARG A 83 -9.17 8.69 21.31
N TYR A 84 -9.03 7.39 21.50
CA TYR A 84 -10.05 6.40 21.19
C TYR A 84 -10.80 5.95 22.46
N PRO A 85 -12.06 5.46 22.32
CA PRO A 85 -12.86 5.06 23.47
C PRO A 85 -12.47 3.69 24.04
N ASN A 86 -11.75 2.86 23.29
CA ASN A 86 -11.33 1.53 23.72
C ASN A 86 -10.01 1.10 23.03
N GLU A 87 -9.38 0.07 23.60
CA GLU A 87 -8.11 -0.47 23.13
C GLU A 87 -8.19 -1.03 21.71
N ALA A 88 -9.26 -1.78 21.40
CA ALA A 88 -9.41 -2.44 20.10
C ALA A 88 -9.49 -1.43 18.93
N GLU A 89 -10.18 -0.30 19.12
CA GLU A 89 -10.22 0.77 18.13
C GLU A 89 -8.90 1.51 18.02
N ALA A 90 -8.24 1.78 19.15
CA ALA A 90 -6.93 2.41 19.18
C ALA A 90 -5.89 1.56 18.47
N GLN A 91 -5.88 0.23 18.69
CA GLN A 91 -4.96 -0.67 18.02
C GLN A 91 -5.20 -0.71 16.51
N ARG A 92 -6.46 -0.83 16.07
CA ARG A 92 -6.80 -0.78 14.63
C ARG A 92 -6.37 0.54 13.99
N ALA A 93 -6.52 1.65 14.71
CA ALA A 93 -6.08 2.96 14.22
C ALA A 93 -4.55 3.07 14.13
N ALA A 94 -3.84 2.51 15.10
CA ALA A 94 -2.38 2.46 15.10
C ALA A 94 -1.86 1.64 13.90
N ASP A 95 -2.41 0.44 13.69
CA ASP A 95 -2.04 -0.44 12.58
C ASP A 95 -2.33 0.19 11.21
N ALA A 96 -3.52 0.80 11.06
CA ALA A 96 -3.90 1.49 9.83
C ALA A 96 -3.02 2.72 9.55
N ALA A 97 -2.65 3.48 10.58
CA ALA A 97 -1.78 4.64 10.42
C ALA A 97 -0.35 4.23 10.07
N LEU A 98 0.17 3.16 10.69
CA LEU A 98 1.48 2.62 10.36
C LEU A 98 1.52 2.12 8.91
N SER A 99 0.53 1.34 8.49
CA SER A 99 0.42 0.85 7.11
C SER A 99 0.32 1.98 6.09
N ARG A 100 -0.43 3.05 6.42
CA ARG A 100 -0.53 4.24 5.56
C ARG A 100 0.79 5.00 5.47
N ALA A 101 1.48 5.20 6.59
CA ALA A 101 2.78 5.86 6.62
C ALA A 101 3.82 5.09 5.82
N SER A 102 3.78 3.78 5.88
CA SER A 102 4.63 2.89 5.11
C SER A 102 4.42 3.03 3.59
N ARG A 103 3.17 2.99 3.13
CA ARG A 103 2.84 3.16 1.70
C ARG A 103 3.22 4.55 1.18
N ALA A 104 3.03 5.59 1.99
CA ALA A 104 3.42 6.95 1.64
C ALA A 104 4.94 7.15 1.52
N SER A 105 5.75 6.15 1.86
CA SER A 105 7.21 6.24 1.78
C SER A 105 7.76 6.23 0.37
N GLY A 106 7.01 5.72 -0.61
CA GLY A 106 7.44 5.71 -2.01
C GLY A 106 6.29 5.44 -2.98
N SER A 107 6.36 6.08 -4.13
CA SER A 107 5.49 5.83 -5.28
C SER A 107 6.30 5.72 -6.55
N VAL A 108 5.82 4.91 -7.48
CA VAL A 108 6.37 4.77 -8.83
C VAL A 108 5.25 4.95 -9.85
N ASP A 109 5.58 5.58 -10.97
CA ASP A 109 4.74 5.68 -12.17
C ASP A 109 5.52 5.05 -13.32
N VAL A 110 5.03 3.94 -13.82
CA VAL A 110 5.73 3.13 -14.83
C VAL A 110 4.90 3.08 -16.10
N GLN A 111 5.53 3.41 -17.22
CA GLN A 111 5.00 3.15 -18.53
C GLN A 111 5.67 1.93 -19.13
N LEU A 112 4.88 0.94 -19.50
CA LEU A 112 5.35 -0.30 -20.09
C LEU A 112 5.41 -0.20 -21.61
N GLY A 113 6.32 -0.96 -22.21
CA GLY A 113 6.32 -1.20 -23.64
C GLY A 113 5.20 -2.19 -23.99
N GLY A 114 4.25 -1.74 -24.84
CA GLY A 114 3.15 -2.60 -25.31
C GLY A 114 1.95 -2.71 -24.36
N PHE A 115 1.11 -3.71 -24.63
CA PHE A 115 -0.13 -3.94 -23.89
C PHE A 115 0.01 -5.10 -22.90
N TRP A 116 -0.34 -4.84 -21.66
CA TRP A 116 -0.33 -5.78 -20.55
C TRP A 116 -1.75 -5.90 -19.97
N GLY A 117 -2.62 -6.64 -20.68
CA GLY A 117 -4.06 -6.71 -20.35
C GLY A 117 -4.40 -7.33 -19.02
N ASP A 118 -3.53 -8.20 -18.50
CA ASP A 118 -3.75 -8.89 -17.22
C ASP A 118 -3.37 -8.04 -16.00
N LEU A 119 -2.66 -6.91 -16.22
CA LEU A 119 -2.24 -6.04 -15.16
C LEU A 119 -3.45 -5.34 -14.52
N MET A 120 -3.59 -5.43 -13.20
CA MET A 120 -4.73 -4.90 -12.49
C MET A 120 -4.34 -4.17 -11.21
N ALA A 121 -5.18 -3.23 -10.80
CA ALA A 121 -4.99 -2.54 -9.52
C ALA A 121 -5.28 -3.49 -8.34
N GLU A 122 -4.62 -3.24 -7.21
CA GLU A 122 -4.53 -4.06 -5.99
C GLU A 122 -3.70 -5.34 -6.14
N ALA A 123 -3.20 -5.66 -7.35
CA ALA A 123 -2.18 -6.69 -7.52
C ALA A 123 -0.80 -6.18 -7.10
N LYS A 124 0.10 -7.10 -6.83
CA LYS A 124 1.51 -6.80 -6.54
C LYS A 124 2.34 -6.84 -7.80
N VAL A 125 3.35 -6.00 -7.87
CA VAL A 125 4.37 -6.01 -8.91
C VAL A 125 5.75 -6.04 -8.27
N ASN A 126 6.61 -6.91 -8.76
CA ASN A 126 8.02 -6.97 -8.37
C ASN A 126 8.85 -6.27 -9.45
N LEU A 127 9.49 -5.17 -9.08
CA LEU A 127 10.32 -4.39 -10.00
C LEU A 127 11.78 -4.84 -9.89
N THR A 128 12.40 -5.10 -11.03
CA THR A 128 13.78 -5.59 -11.11
C THR A 128 14.61 -4.85 -12.15
N GLY A 129 15.95 -4.83 -11.97
CA GLY A 129 16.87 -4.22 -12.92
C GLY A 129 16.85 -2.70 -12.95
N ILE A 130 16.36 -2.08 -11.88
CA ILE A 130 16.35 -0.63 -11.64
C ILE A 130 17.34 -0.28 -10.52
N LYS A 131 17.16 0.87 -9.87
CA LYS A 131 17.98 1.20 -8.71
C LYS A 131 17.66 0.28 -7.53
N PRO A 132 18.66 -0.17 -6.73
CA PRO A 132 18.43 -1.09 -5.60
C PRO A 132 17.36 -0.60 -4.61
N GLU A 133 17.23 0.72 -4.43
CA GLU A 133 16.24 1.34 -3.55
C GLU A 133 14.80 1.20 -4.08
N LEU A 134 14.64 0.93 -5.37
CA LEU A 134 13.34 0.77 -6.06
C LEU A 134 12.99 -0.68 -6.32
N GLU A 135 13.96 -1.60 -6.22
CA GLU A 135 13.70 -3.02 -6.41
C GLU A 135 12.81 -3.59 -5.30
N GLY A 136 12.04 -4.61 -5.65
CA GLY A 136 11.17 -5.33 -4.74
C GLY A 136 9.69 -5.17 -5.04
N GLU A 137 8.87 -5.51 -4.06
CA GLU A 137 7.41 -5.58 -4.20
C GLU A 137 6.76 -4.21 -4.03
N TRP A 138 5.85 -3.90 -4.94
CA TRP A 138 5.03 -2.69 -4.96
C TRP A 138 3.57 -3.06 -5.14
N LEU A 139 2.66 -2.33 -4.50
CA LEU A 139 1.22 -2.47 -4.65
C LEU A 139 0.74 -1.56 -5.77
N ILE A 140 0.13 -2.12 -6.80
CA ILE A 140 -0.43 -1.37 -7.92
C ILE A 140 -1.69 -0.64 -7.43
N THR A 141 -1.70 0.68 -7.52
CA THR A 141 -2.84 1.51 -7.11
C THR A 141 -3.76 1.85 -8.28
N SER A 142 -3.22 1.95 -9.47
CA SER A 142 -3.99 2.19 -10.70
C SER A 142 -3.28 1.64 -11.92
N VAL A 143 -4.06 1.19 -12.89
CA VAL A 143 -3.59 0.77 -14.21
C VAL A 143 -4.36 1.57 -15.27
N THR A 144 -3.66 2.02 -16.28
CA THR A 144 -4.24 2.76 -17.40
C THR A 144 -3.77 2.14 -18.71
N HIS A 145 -4.72 1.69 -19.52
CA HIS A 145 -4.48 1.25 -20.89
C HIS A 145 -4.90 2.36 -21.86
N ARG A 146 -4.04 2.71 -22.76
CA ARG A 146 -4.32 3.74 -23.78
C ARG A 146 -4.24 3.12 -25.16
N LEU A 147 -5.33 3.26 -25.91
CA LEU A 147 -5.40 2.96 -27.32
C LEU A 147 -5.16 4.25 -28.10
N GLY A 148 -4.01 4.33 -28.76
CA GLY A 148 -3.62 5.43 -29.65
C GLY A 148 -3.10 4.85 -30.96
N ALA A 149 -2.03 5.42 -31.50
CA ALA A 149 -1.30 4.81 -32.61
C ALA A 149 -0.75 3.42 -32.24
N THR A 150 -0.43 3.23 -30.97
CA THR A 150 -0.07 1.94 -30.34
C THR A 150 -0.85 1.77 -29.06
N LEU A 151 -1.10 0.52 -28.68
CA LEU A 151 -1.69 0.20 -27.39
C LEU A 151 -0.59 0.16 -26.33
N THR A 152 -0.75 0.99 -25.27
CA THR A 152 0.24 1.09 -24.20
C THR A 152 -0.42 0.90 -22.83
N THR A 153 0.35 0.40 -21.89
CA THR A 153 -0.06 0.22 -20.51
C THR A 153 0.84 1.03 -19.60
N SER A 154 0.25 1.75 -18.66
CA SER A 154 0.97 2.40 -17.55
C SER A 154 0.30 2.05 -16.23
N PHE A 155 1.09 2.03 -15.17
CA PHE A 155 0.57 1.81 -13.83
C PHE A 155 1.25 2.70 -12.80
N LYS A 156 0.51 2.99 -11.73
CA LYS A 156 1.05 3.61 -10.52
C LYS A 156 1.07 2.59 -9.41
N ALA A 157 2.15 2.58 -8.64
CA ALA A 157 2.26 1.69 -7.50
C ALA A 157 2.86 2.41 -6.29
N GLU A 158 2.48 1.96 -5.11
CA GLU A 158 2.99 2.40 -3.81
C GLU A 158 3.81 1.28 -3.18
N ARG A 159 4.74 1.65 -2.29
CA ARG A 159 5.60 0.66 -1.64
C ARG A 159 4.77 -0.31 -0.81
N ASP A 160 4.93 -1.61 -1.05
CA ASP A 160 4.34 -2.64 -0.20
C ASP A 160 5.29 -2.95 0.95
N ASN A 161 4.81 -2.78 2.18
CA ASN A 161 5.60 -2.98 3.40
C ASN A 161 5.24 -4.23 4.18
N GLU A 162 4.54 -5.21 3.59
CA GLU A 162 4.29 -6.47 4.30
C GLU A 162 5.57 -7.23 4.68
N LYS A 163 6.69 -6.99 3.98
CA LYS A 163 7.99 -7.64 4.30
C LYS A 163 8.83 -6.95 5.36
N ALA A 164 8.38 -5.87 5.99
CA ALA A 164 9.10 -5.26 7.12
C ALA A 164 8.88 -6.00 8.46
N LYS A 165 8.27 -7.19 8.43
CA LYS A 165 7.99 -8.03 9.61
C LYS A 165 8.92 -9.24 9.74
N THR A 166 10.13 -9.18 9.17
CA THR A 166 11.14 -10.22 9.44
C THR A 166 12.38 -9.60 10.04
#